data_2dfb54b599008c77bda56bc6a06048c0
#
_entry.id   2dfb54b599008c77bda56bc6a06048c0
#
_cell.length_a   1.000
_cell.length_b   1.000
_cell.length_c   1.000
_cell.angle_alpha   90.00
_cell.angle_beta   90.00
_cell.angle_gamma   90.00
#
_symmetry.space_group_name_H-M   'P 1'
#
loop_
_entity.id
_entity.type
_entity.pdbx_description
1 polymer ?
#
loop_
_entity_poly.entity_id
_entity_poly.type
_entity_poly.pdbx_seq_one_letter_code
_entity_poly.pdbx_strand_id
1 'polypeptide(L)'
;MPISENMVQEIVQEVMAKMQIADAPAGKHGVFKDMNDAIEAAKKAQQVVKTMSMDQREKIITCIRKKIKENAEVLARMGVEETGMGNVGDKILKHHLVADKTPGTEDITTTAWSGDRGLTLIEMGPFGVIGAITPCTNPSETVLCNTMGMLAGGNTVVFNPHPAAVKTSIYAINLLNEASLESGGPDNIAVTVEKPTLETSNIMMKHKDIHLIAATGGPGVVTAVLSSGKRGIGAGAGNPPALVDDTADIRKAAQDIVNG
;
A
#
# COMPACT_ATOMS: atom_id res chain seq x y z
N MET A 1 -5.49 -21.79 40.32
CA MET A 1 -5.62 -23.07 39.60
C MET A 1 -4.31 -23.27 38.82
N PRO A 2 -3.65 -24.42 38.91
CA PRO A 2 -2.48 -24.67 38.10
C PRO A 2 -2.90 -24.81 36.64
N ILE A 3 -2.20 -24.11 35.73
CA ILE A 3 -2.40 -24.23 34.33
C ILE A 3 -1.98 -25.65 33.92
N SER A 4 -2.87 -26.40 33.26
CA SER A 4 -2.56 -27.79 32.87
C SER A 4 -1.59 -27.79 31.71
N GLU A 5 -0.68 -28.79 31.64
CA GLU A 5 0.28 -28.96 30.54
C GLU A 5 -0.42 -28.99 29.16
N ASN A 6 -1.60 -29.54 29.05
CA ASN A 6 -2.39 -29.57 27.82
C ASN A 6 -2.83 -28.18 27.39
N MET A 7 -3.16 -27.28 28.30
CA MET A 7 -3.55 -25.92 27.99
C MET A 7 -2.36 -25.08 27.52
N VAL A 8 -1.17 -25.35 28.07
CA VAL A 8 0.10 -24.74 27.59
C VAL A 8 0.44 -25.27 26.20
N GLN A 9 0.26 -26.55 25.92
CA GLN A 9 0.49 -27.13 24.61
C GLN A 9 -0.48 -26.61 23.55
N GLU A 10 -1.76 -26.44 23.88
CA GLU A 10 -2.74 -25.84 22.96
C GLU A 10 -2.42 -24.37 22.65
N ILE A 11 -2.04 -23.59 23.66
CA ILE A 11 -1.61 -22.19 23.47
C ILE A 11 -0.32 -22.13 22.62
N VAL A 12 0.64 -23.00 22.89
CA VAL A 12 1.89 -23.08 22.10
C VAL A 12 1.60 -23.50 20.67
N GLN A 13 0.71 -24.46 20.43
CA GLN A 13 0.31 -24.86 19.07
C GLN A 13 -0.46 -23.74 18.35
N GLU A 14 -1.32 -23.02 19.05
CA GLU A 14 -2.05 -21.89 18.48
C GLU A 14 -1.12 -20.71 18.16
N VAL A 15 -0.15 -20.41 19.03
CA VAL A 15 0.91 -19.42 18.80
C VAL A 15 1.82 -19.85 17.67
N MET A 16 2.24 -21.13 17.63
CA MET A 16 3.06 -21.67 16.54
C MET A 16 2.32 -21.68 15.20
N ALA A 17 1.02 -22.00 15.20
CA ALA A 17 0.18 -21.88 14.01
C ALA A 17 0.04 -20.41 13.55
N LYS A 18 -0.12 -19.47 14.48
CA LYS A 18 -0.11 -18.03 14.19
C LYS A 18 1.26 -17.52 13.76
N MET A 19 2.35 -18.08 14.28
CA MET A 19 3.73 -17.76 13.85
C MET A 19 4.10 -18.39 12.51
N GLN A 20 3.54 -19.56 12.15
CA GLN A 20 3.72 -20.16 10.81
C GLN A 20 3.02 -19.37 9.70
N ILE A 21 2.04 -18.52 10.03
CA ILE A 21 1.46 -17.55 9.10
C ILE A 21 2.49 -16.43 8.77
N ALA A 22 3.52 -16.25 9.60
CA ALA A 22 4.56 -15.23 9.40
C ALA A 22 5.66 -15.62 8.39
N ASP A 23 5.75 -16.87 7.98
CA ASP A 23 6.58 -17.32 6.85
C ASP A 23 5.67 -17.47 5.61
N ALA A 24 5.27 -16.33 5.02
CA ALA A 24 4.62 -16.35 3.72
C ALA A 24 5.56 -17.01 2.71
N PRO A 25 5.15 -18.12 2.07
CA PRO A 25 6.03 -18.82 1.14
C PRO A 25 6.38 -17.87 -0.01
N ALA A 26 7.68 -17.64 -0.18
CA ALA A 26 8.22 -16.96 -1.34
C ALA A 26 7.67 -17.59 -2.62
N GLY A 27 7.05 -16.78 -3.50
CA GLY A 27 6.55 -17.20 -4.80
C GLY A 27 5.05 -17.42 -4.94
N LYS A 28 4.23 -17.02 -3.95
CA LYS A 28 2.76 -16.95 -4.10
C LYS A 28 2.29 -15.50 -4.04
N HIS A 29 1.44 -15.10 -5.00
CA HIS A 29 0.69 -13.84 -5.00
C HIS A 29 1.54 -12.56 -4.97
N GLY A 30 2.27 -12.31 -6.05
CA GLY A 30 2.91 -11.00 -6.29
C GLY A 30 4.33 -10.85 -5.75
N VAL A 31 5.02 -11.92 -5.30
CA VAL A 31 6.40 -11.87 -4.82
C VAL A 31 7.35 -12.60 -5.75
N PHE A 32 8.39 -11.92 -6.22
CA PHE A 32 9.31 -12.39 -7.25
C PHE A 32 10.77 -12.32 -6.78
N LYS A 33 11.64 -13.10 -7.43
CA LYS A 33 13.08 -13.00 -7.19
C LYS A 33 13.72 -11.88 -7.97
N ASP A 34 13.22 -11.62 -9.18
CA ASP A 34 13.73 -10.60 -10.10
C ASP A 34 12.70 -9.48 -10.30
N MET A 35 13.18 -8.23 -10.39
CA MET A 35 12.31 -7.05 -10.57
C MET A 35 11.67 -7.01 -11.97
N ASN A 36 12.35 -7.50 -13.00
CA ASN A 36 11.79 -7.50 -14.35
C ASN A 36 10.65 -8.53 -14.45
N ASP A 37 10.78 -9.69 -13.78
CA ASP A 37 9.71 -10.69 -13.71
C ASP A 37 8.49 -10.13 -12.98
N ALA A 38 8.70 -9.39 -11.88
CA ALA A 38 7.63 -8.70 -11.16
C ALA A 38 6.91 -7.68 -12.07
N ILE A 39 7.66 -6.86 -12.80
CA ILE A 39 7.11 -5.86 -13.71
C ILE A 39 6.33 -6.54 -14.84
N GLU A 40 6.84 -7.61 -15.42
CA GLU A 40 6.15 -8.35 -16.48
C GLU A 40 4.83 -9.00 -16.00
N ALA A 41 4.83 -9.53 -14.76
CA ALA A 41 3.62 -10.06 -14.14
C ALA A 41 2.57 -8.96 -13.89
N ALA A 42 2.98 -7.82 -13.33
CA ALA A 42 2.10 -6.67 -13.16
C ALA A 42 1.57 -6.12 -14.48
N LYS A 43 2.38 -6.13 -15.54
CA LYS A 43 1.97 -5.73 -16.88
C LYS A 43 0.90 -6.65 -17.46
N LYS A 44 1.03 -7.96 -17.28
CA LYS A 44 0.00 -8.93 -17.70
C LYS A 44 -1.30 -8.70 -16.93
N ALA A 45 -1.24 -8.53 -15.63
CA ALA A 45 -2.40 -8.20 -14.79
C ALA A 45 -3.05 -6.88 -15.24
N GLN A 46 -2.26 -5.86 -15.55
CA GLN A 46 -2.76 -4.57 -16.01
C GLN A 46 -3.56 -4.65 -17.31
N GLN A 47 -3.21 -5.53 -18.23
CA GLN A 47 -4.00 -5.72 -19.44
C GLN A 47 -5.42 -6.23 -19.12
N VAL A 48 -5.59 -7.01 -18.06
CA VAL A 48 -6.90 -7.46 -17.57
C VAL A 48 -7.61 -6.31 -16.86
N VAL A 49 -6.94 -5.66 -15.89
CA VAL A 49 -7.49 -4.54 -15.11
C VAL A 49 -7.98 -3.40 -16.03
N LYS A 50 -7.24 -3.11 -17.09
CA LYS A 50 -7.59 -2.09 -18.08
C LYS A 50 -8.97 -2.32 -18.74
N THR A 51 -9.38 -3.57 -18.89
CA THR A 51 -10.65 -3.94 -19.52
C THR A 51 -11.80 -4.11 -18.53
N MET A 52 -11.52 -4.05 -17.23
CA MET A 52 -12.52 -4.17 -16.17
C MET A 52 -13.41 -2.94 -16.10
N SER A 53 -14.71 -3.17 -15.89
CA SER A 53 -15.64 -2.09 -15.56
C SER A 53 -15.35 -1.45 -14.20
N MET A 54 -15.90 -0.28 -13.93
CA MET A 54 -15.84 0.34 -12.60
C MET A 54 -16.39 -0.58 -11.52
N ASP A 55 -17.53 -1.24 -11.77
CA ASP A 55 -18.15 -2.17 -10.83
C ASP A 55 -17.27 -3.38 -10.50
N GLN A 56 -16.53 -3.90 -11.47
CA GLN A 56 -15.59 -5.00 -11.25
C GLN A 56 -14.43 -4.56 -10.39
N ARG A 57 -13.85 -3.38 -10.64
CA ARG A 57 -12.78 -2.81 -9.81
C ARG A 57 -13.27 -2.48 -8.40
N GLU A 58 -14.50 -1.96 -8.27
CA GLU A 58 -15.12 -1.68 -6.97
C GLU A 58 -15.32 -2.95 -6.14
N LYS A 59 -15.72 -4.08 -6.75
CA LYS A 59 -15.81 -5.36 -6.04
C LYS A 59 -14.46 -5.79 -5.45
N ILE A 60 -13.37 -5.61 -6.19
CA ILE A 60 -12.02 -5.91 -5.69
C ILE A 60 -11.68 -4.98 -4.52
N ILE A 61 -11.92 -3.67 -4.66
CA ILE A 61 -11.63 -2.67 -3.62
C ILE A 61 -12.45 -2.95 -2.36
N THR A 62 -13.71 -3.28 -2.50
CA THR A 62 -14.57 -3.68 -1.37
C THR A 62 -14.02 -4.91 -0.65
N CYS A 63 -13.55 -5.93 -1.38
CA CYS A 63 -12.92 -7.11 -0.80
C CYS A 63 -11.59 -6.75 -0.10
N ILE A 64 -10.78 -5.88 -0.70
CA ILE A 64 -9.55 -5.36 -0.08
C ILE A 64 -9.86 -4.67 1.25
N ARG A 65 -10.85 -3.75 1.28
CA ARG A 65 -11.28 -3.05 2.49
C ARG A 65 -11.68 -4.03 3.61
N LYS A 66 -12.41 -5.09 3.24
CA LYS A 66 -12.80 -6.16 4.18
C LYS A 66 -11.57 -6.89 4.72
N LYS A 67 -10.67 -7.35 3.85
CA LYS A 67 -9.44 -8.06 4.27
C LYS A 67 -8.53 -7.21 5.15
N ILE A 68 -8.40 -5.91 4.87
CA ILE A 68 -7.65 -4.98 5.73
C ILE A 68 -8.21 -4.98 7.14
N LYS A 69 -9.53 -4.85 7.30
CA LYS A 69 -10.19 -4.84 8.62
C LYS A 69 -10.00 -6.16 9.37
N GLU A 70 -10.14 -7.29 8.69
CA GLU A 70 -9.97 -8.63 9.25
C GLU A 70 -8.52 -8.90 9.68
N ASN A 71 -7.55 -8.28 9.02
CA ASN A 71 -6.11 -8.46 9.27
C ASN A 71 -5.44 -7.27 9.96
N ALA A 72 -6.20 -6.27 10.43
CA ALA A 72 -5.66 -5.03 10.99
C ALA A 72 -4.72 -5.27 12.18
N GLU A 73 -5.05 -6.20 13.06
CA GLU A 73 -4.20 -6.56 14.21
C GLU A 73 -2.89 -7.24 13.77
N VAL A 74 -2.96 -8.19 12.84
CA VAL A 74 -1.78 -8.90 12.32
C VAL A 74 -0.83 -7.92 11.64
N LEU A 75 -1.34 -7.08 10.73
CA LEU A 75 -0.56 -6.06 10.03
C LEU A 75 0.08 -5.06 11.01
N ALA A 76 -0.65 -4.63 12.03
CA ALA A 76 -0.17 -3.70 13.04
C ALA A 76 0.98 -4.31 13.87
N ARG A 77 0.81 -5.55 14.34
CA ARG A 77 1.88 -6.27 15.10
C ARG A 77 3.11 -6.47 14.24
N MET A 78 2.97 -7.01 13.03
CA MET A 78 4.08 -7.21 12.09
C MET A 78 4.82 -5.89 11.83
N GLY A 79 4.09 -4.81 11.57
CA GLY A 79 4.69 -3.50 11.31
C GLY A 79 5.50 -2.97 12.48
N VAL A 80 4.98 -3.06 13.71
CA VAL A 80 5.72 -2.62 14.92
C VAL A 80 6.92 -3.52 15.19
N GLU A 81 6.75 -4.84 15.10
CA GLU A 81 7.83 -5.80 15.37
C GLU A 81 8.98 -5.67 14.36
N GLU A 82 8.67 -5.48 13.08
CA GLU A 82 9.69 -5.39 12.03
C GLU A 82 10.40 -4.03 12.01
N THR A 83 9.67 -2.93 12.24
CA THR A 83 10.22 -1.57 12.08
C THR A 83 10.64 -0.91 13.39
N GLY A 84 10.13 -1.39 14.52
CA GLY A 84 10.28 -0.74 15.83
C GLY A 84 9.53 0.60 15.93
N MET A 85 8.61 0.91 15.01
CA MET A 85 7.96 2.23 14.92
C MET A 85 6.48 2.17 15.28
N GLY A 86 6.04 3.13 16.10
CA GLY A 86 4.66 3.28 16.54
C GLY A 86 4.26 2.27 17.61
N ASN A 87 2.96 2.17 17.86
CA ASN A 87 2.38 1.17 18.74
C ASN A 87 1.25 0.39 18.05
N VAL A 88 0.99 -0.82 18.51
CA VAL A 88 0.03 -1.73 17.87
C VAL A 88 -1.38 -1.14 17.84
N GLY A 89 -1.81 -0.51 18.96
CA GLY A 89 -3.17 0.05 19.05
C GLY A 89 -3.44 1.12 18.00
N ASP A 90 -2.53 2.08 17.86
CA ASP A 90 -2.67 3.17 16.86
C ASP A 90 -2.56 2.62 15.44
N LYS A 91 -1.71 1.63 15.20
CA LYS A 91 -1.61 1.01 13.89
C LYS A 91 -2.85 0.22 13.49
N ILE A 92 -3.54 -0.43 14.44
CA ILE A 92 -4.86 -1.04 14.17
C ILE A 92 -5.85 0.04 13.72
N LEU A 93 -5.93 1.17 14.44
CA LEU A 93 -6.80 2.27 14.06
C LEU A 93 -6.44 2.84 12.69
N LYS A 94 -5.14 2.94 12.36
CA LYS A 94 -4.69 3.37 11.02
C LYS A 94 -5.12 2.41 9.92
N HIS A 95 -5.06 1.09 10.13
CA HIS A 95 -5.54 0.13 9.14
C HIS A 95 -7.05 0.24 8.91
N HIS A 96 -7.85 0.43 9.97
CA HIS A 96 -9.26 0.73 9.83
C HIS A 96 -9.49 2.04 9.06
N LEU A 97 -8.73 3.09 9.37
CA LEU A 97 -8.80 4.36 8.65
C LEU A 97 -8.46 4.20 7.16
N VAL A 98 -7.40 3.45 6.84
CA VAL A 98 -7.02 3.13 5.45
C VAL A 98 -8.17 2.41 4.74
N ALA A 99 -8.78 1.41 5.37
CA ALA A 99 -9.90 0.67 4.79
C ALA A 99 -11.13 1.56 4.53
N ASP A 100 -11.43 2.49 5.45
CA ASP A 100 -12.65 3.27 5.40
C ASP A 100 -12.53 4.58 4.62
N LYS A 101 -11.33 5.18 4.56
CA LYS A 101 -11.13 6.53 4.04
C LYS A 101 -10.25 6.62 2.80
N THR A 102 -9.55 5.54 2.41
CA THR A 102 -8.81 5.59 1.14
C THR A 102 -9.78 5.72 -0.02
N PRO A 103 -9.60 6.72 -0.90
CA PRO A 103 -10.40 6.88 -2.10
C PRO A 103 -10.35 5.64 -3.00
N GLY A 104 -11.49 5.29 -3.59
CA GLY A 104 -11.66 4.20 -4.53
C GLY A 104 -12.29 4.66 -5.83
N THR A 105 -13.14 3.82 -6.41
CA THR A 105 -13.81 4.13 -7.69
C THR A 105 -14.79 5.29 -7.56
N GLU A 106 -15.28 5.58 -6.36
CA GLU A 106 -16.18 6.70 -6.06
C GLU A 106 -15.58 8.07 -6.41
N ASP A 107 -14.24 8.20 -6.40
CA ASP A 107 -13.55 9.46 -6.74
C ASP A 107 -13.18 9.56 -8.23
N ILE A 108 -13.39 8.51 -9.02
CA ILE A 108 -13.16 8.51 -10.46
C ILE A 108 -14.43 8.97 -11.19
N THR A 109 -14.66 10.28 -11.18
CA THR A 109 -15.87 10.88 -11.76
C THR A 109 -15.60 11.51 -13.12
N THR A 110 -16.57 11.37 -14.06
CA THR A 110 -16.55 12.07 -15.33
C THR A 110 -16.92 13.52 -15.13
N THR A 111 -16.15 14.45 -15.70
CA THR A 111 -16.49 15.86 -15.74
C THR A 111 -16.94 16.26 -17.13
N ALA A 112 -18.05 17.01 -17.22
CA ALA A 112 -18.61 17.45 -18.48
C ALA A 112 -18.83 18.97 -18.49
N TRP A 113 -18.48 19.61 -19.60
CA TRP A 113 -18.83 21.01 -19.87
C TRP A 113 -19.59 21.10 -21.18
N SER A 114 -20.66 21.87 -21.18
CA SER A 114 -21.48 22.17 -22.37
C SER A 114 -21.52 23.68 -22.63
N GLY A 115 -21.53 24.06 -23.90
CA GLY A 115 -21.65 25.46 -24.33
C GLY A 115 -22.07 25.54 -25.78
N ASP A 116 -22.18 26.77 -26.32
CA ASP A 116 -22.69 27.04 -27.69
C ASP A 116 -21.89 26.33 -28.78
N ARG A 117 -20.67 25.92 -28.48
CA ARG A 117 -19.74 25.27 -29.45
C ARG A 117 -19.56 23.78 -29.27
N GLY A 118 -20.31 23.15 -28.37
CA GLY A 118 -20.28 21.71 -28.19
C GLY A 118 -20.19 21.23 -26.75
N LEU A 119 -19.85 19.95 -26.59
CA LEU A 119 -19.71 19.23 -25.32
C LEU A 119 -18.27 18.72 -25.18
N THR A 120 -17.66 18.95 -24.01
CA THR A 120 -16.39 18.35 -23.64
C THR A 120 -16.60 17.40 -22.47
N LEU A 121 -16.10 16.17 -22.61
CA LEU A 121 -16.03 15.16 -21.54
C LEU A 121 -14.57 14.94 -21.14
N ILE A 122 -14.33 14.87 -19.83
CA ILE A 122 -13.04 14.46 -19.28
C ILE A 122 -13.25 13.22 -18.44
N GLU A 123 -12.52 12.17 -18.77
CA GLU A 123 -12.48 10.91 -18.04
C GLU A 123 -11.04 10.57 -17.67
N MET A 124 -10.86 9.95 -16.49
CA MET A 124 -9.55 9.51 -16.01
C MET A 124 -9.18 8.18 -16.69
N GLY A 125 -7.96 8.12 -17.24
CA GLY A 125 -7.41 6.91 -17.84
C GLY A 125 -6.20 6.38 -17.09
N PRO A 126 -5.91 5.06 -17.16
CA PRO A 126 -4.76 4.47 -16.48
C PRO A 126 -3.43 4.89 -17.08
N PHE A 127 -2.42 5.04 -16.23
CA PHE A 127 -1.02 5.11 -16.64
C PHE A 127 -0.49 3.74 -17.11
N GLY A 128 -1.04 2.66 -16.57
CA GLY A 128 -0.61 1.29 -16.80
C GLY A 128 0.04 0.66 -15.57
N VAL A 129 1.33 0.32 -15.65
CA VAL A 129 2.08 -0.17 -14.50
C VAL A 129 2.75 1.02 -13.79
N ILE A 130 2.51 1.14 -12.49
CA ILE A 130 3.06 2.19 -11.64
C ILE A 130 4.11 1.59 -10.72
N GLY A 131 5.29 2.21 -10.63
CA GLY A 131 6.28 1.89 -9.63
C GLY A 131 6.01 2.64 -8.32
N ALA A 132 6.13 1.98 -7.18
CA ALA A 132 5.91 2.61 -5.88
C ALA A 132 7.06 2.30 -4.91
N ILE A 133 7.68 3.34 -4.33
CA ILE A 133 8.68 3.22 -3.27
C ILE A 133 7.99 3.59 -1.97
N THR A 134 8.01 2.67 -1.00
CA THR A 134 7.27 2.81 0.26
C THR A 134 8.19 2.92 1.47
N PRO A 135 7.79 3.70 2.51
CA PRO A 135 8.60 3.96 3.69
C PRO A 135 8.51 2.82 4.71
N CYS A 136 9.38 2.87 5.73
CA CYS A 136 9.28 1.98 6.89
C CYS A 136 8.30 2.47 7.97
N THR A 137 7.92 3.74 7.96
CA THR A 137 7.03 4.33 8.98
C THR A 137 5.59 3.81 8.90
N ASN A 138 5.07 3.63 7.68
CA ASN A 138 3.72 3.12 7.40
C ASN A 138 3.79 2.11 6.23
N PRO A 139 4.43 0.95 6.42
CA PRO A 139 4.75 0.04 5.31
C PRO A 139 3.48 -0.57 4.68
N SER A 140 2.67 -1.26 5.45
CA SER A 140 1.44 -1.88 4.98
C SER A 140 0.40 -0.85 4.58
N GLU A 141 0.25 0.20 5.39
CA GLU A 141 -0.73 1.26 5.13
C GLU A 141 -0.50 1.91 3.76
N THR A 142 0.78 2.19 3.42
CA THR A 142 1.12 2.80 2.12
C THR A 142 0.91 1.82 0.97
N VAL A 143 1.26 0.54 1.13
CA VAL A 143 1.02 -0.50 0.11
C VAL A 143 -0.48 -0.63 -0.18
N LEU A 144 -1.30 -0.73 0.86
CA LEU A 144 -2.74 -0.90 0.76
C LEU A 144 -3.42 0.33 0.13
N CYS A 145 -3.10 1.54 0.64
CA CYS A 145 -3.65 2.80 0.16
C CYS A 145 -3.30 3.03 -1.32
N ASN A 146 -2.02 2.91 -1.69
CA ASN A 146 -1.58 3.11 -3.05
C ASN A 146 -2.24 2.12 -4.01
N THR A 147 -2.36 0.85 -3.63
CA THR A 147 -2.98 -0.16 -4.50
C THR A 147 -4.46 0.14 -4.73
N MET A 148 -5.23 0.50 -3.69
CA MET A 148 -6.65 0.81 -3.86
C MET A 148 -6.87 1.99 -4.81
N GLY A 149 -6.17 3.11 -4.61
CA GLY A 149 -6.31 4.28 -5.47
C GLY A 149 -5.83 4.03 -6.91
N MET A 150 -4.69 3.34 -7.06
CA MET A 150 -4.14 3.03 -8.38
C MET A 150 -5.01 2.01 -9.14
N LEU A 151 -5.54 1.00 -8.44
CA LEU A 151 -6.46 0.02 -9.03
C LEU A 151 -7.79 0.69 -9.44
N ALA A 152 -8.32 1.60 -8.63
CA ALA A 152 -9.50 2.39 -8.99
C ALA A 152 -9.30 3.09 -10.34
N GLY A 153 -8.12 3.68 -10.57
CA GLY A 153 -7.73 4.29 -11.84
C GLY A 153 -7.36 3.31 -12.96
N GLY A 154 -7.49 1.98 -12.74
CA GLY A 154 -7.20 0.96 -13.77
C GLY A 154 -5.72 0.60 -13.92
N ASN A 155 -4.90 0.83 -12.89
CA ASN A 155 -3.47 0.55 -12.88
C ASN A 155 -3.14 -0.69 -12.05
N THR A 156 -1.93 -1.23 -12.25
CA THR A 156 -1.27 -2.18 -11.35
C THR A 156 -0.01 -1.57 -10.76
N VAL A 157 0.49 -2.14 -9.66
CA VAL A 157 1.57 -1.52 -8.89
C VAL A 157 2.72 -2.48 -8.67
N VAL A 158 3.94 -2.00 -8.92
CA VAL A 158 5.19 -2.68 -8.57
C VAL A 158 5.81 -1.94 -7.38
N PHE A 159 5.93 -2.61 -6.26
CA PHE A 159 6.47 -2.04 -5.04
C PHE A 159 7.97 -2.32 -4.88
N ASN A 160 8.70 -1.34 -4.39
CA ASN A 160 10.04 -1.51 -3.82
C ASN A 160 10.02 -1.00 -2.38
N PRO A 161 9.64 -1.86 -1.41
CA PRO A 161 9.53 -1.48 0.00
C PRO A 161 10.88 -1.09 0.61
N HIS A 162 10.81 -0.32 1.71
CA HIS A 162 11.99 -0.05 2.53
C HIS A 162 12.57 -1.37 3.08
N PRO A 163 13.90 -1.56 3.07
CA PRO A 163 14.52 -2.81 3.55
C PRO A 163 14.17 -3.21 5.00
N ALA A 164 13.82 -2.25 5.87
CA ALA A 164 13.39 -2.51 7.24
C ALA A 164 11.90 -2.83 7.38
N ALA A 165 11.17 -3.07 6.27
CA ALA A 165 9.72 -3.30 6.30
C ALA A 165 9.26 -4.27 5.20
N VAL A 166 10.11 -5.22 4.85
CA VAL A 166 9.89 -6.15 3.72
C VAL A 166 8.79 -7.16 4.03
N LYS A 167 8.82 -7.78 5.21
CA LYS A 167 7.86 -8.83 5.60
C LYS A 167 6.43 -8.28 5.67
N THR A 168 6.27 -7.16 6.35
CA THR A 168 4.97 -6.48 6.48
C THR A 168 4.42 -6.05 5.12
N SER A 169 5.27 -5.53 4.24
CA SER A 169 4.87 -5.13 2.89
C SER A 169 4.48 -6.34 2.03
N ILE A 170 5.23 -7.44 2.08
CA ILE A 170 4.91 -8.69 1.39
C ILE A 170 3.57 -9.24 1.86
N TYR A 171 3.31 -9.25 3.17
CA TYR A 171 2.04 -9.72 3.71
C TYR A 171 0.86 -8.89 3.18
N ALA A 172 1.00 -7.56 3.16
CA ALA A 172 -0.02 -6.67 2.58
C ALA A 172 -0.24 -6.94 1.08
N ILE A 173 0.83 -7.17 0.30
CA ILE A 173 0.74 -7.50 -1.13
C ILE A 173 0.02 -8.84 -1.36
N ASN A 174 0.27 -9.84 -0.54
CA ASN A 174 -0.44 -11.12 -0.61
C ASN A 174 -1.94 -10.93 -0.38
N LEU A 175 -2.34 -10.17 0.66
CA LEU A 175 -3.75 -9.88 0.94
C LEU A 175 -4.45 -9.17 -0.22
N LEU A 176 -3.76 -8.25 -0.90
CA LEU A 176 -4.29 -7.52 -2.05
C LEU A 176 -4.57 -8.46 -3.23
N ASN A 177 -3.64 -9.35 -3.55
CA ASN A 177 -3.80 -10.30 -4.65
C ASN A 177 -4.84 -11.38 -4.33
N GLU A 178 -4.90 -11.87 -3.09
CA GLU A 178 -5.97 -12.75 -2.63
C GLU A 178 -7.34 -12.08 -2.77
N ALA A 179 -7.49 -10.82 -2.35
CA ALA A 179 -8.73 -10.07 -2.49
C ALA A 179 -9.15 -9.92 -3.97
N SER A 180 -8.18 -9.70 -4.85
CA SER A 180 -8.43 -9.62 -6.29
C SER A 180 -8.95 -10.96 -6.83
N LEU A 181 -8.27 -12.06 -6.53
CA LEU A 181 -8.65 -13.39 -6.97
C LEU A 181 -10.04 -13.81 -6.45
N GLU A 182 -10.32 -13.58 -5.16
CA GLU A 182 -11.63 -13.88 -4.53
C GLU A 182 -12.78 -13.09 -5.17
N SER A 183 -12.47 -11.91 -5.72
CA SER A 183 -13.45 -11.04 -6.38
C SER A 183 -13.53 -11.26 -7.91
N GLY A 184 -12.85 -12.27 -8.43
CA GLY A 184 -12.81 -12.57 -9.86
C GLY A 184 -11.88 -11.67 -10.68
N GLY A 185 -10.97 -10.96 -10.03
CA GLY A 185 -9.91 -10.17 -10.67
C GLY A 185 -8.65 -10.98 -10.95
N PRO A 186 -7.65 -10.38 -11.61
CA PRO A 186 -6.38 -11.04 -11.88
C PRO A 186 -5.50 -11.12 -10.64
N ASP A 187 -4.59 -12.10 -10.61
CA ASP A 187 -3.44 -12.08 -9.70
C ASP A 187 -2.45 -10.98 -10.11
N ASN A 188 -1.52 -10.62 -9.22
CA ASN A 188 -0.44 -9.67 -9.50
C ASN A 188 -0.89 -8.21 -9.78
N ILE A 189 -2.00 -7.78 -9.17
CA ILE A 189 -2.39 -6.36 -9.17
C ILE A 189 -1.41 -5.50 -8.38
N ALA A 190 -0.76 -6.11 -7.38
CA ALA A 190 0.32 -5.54 -6.57
C ALA A 190 1.46 -6.55 -6.51
N VAL A 191 2.67 -6.15 -6.85
CA VAL A 191 3.84 -7.04 -6.88
C VAL A 191 5.06 -6.42 -6.22
N THR A 192 6.00 -7.25 -5.80
CA THR A 192 7.29 -6.83 -5.26
C THR A 192 8.35 -7.91 -5.48
N VAL A 193 9.57 -7.65 -5.02
CA VAL A 193 10.65 -8.63 -4.96
C VAL A 193 10.91 -9.10 -3.53
N GLU A 194 11.43 -10.33 -3.39
CA GLU A 194 11.79 -10.92 -2.08
C GLU A 194 12.79 -10.05 -1.31
N LYS A 195 13.72 -9.42 -2.02
CA LYS A 195 14.80 -8.61 -1.45
C LYS A 195 14.89 -7.25 -2.13
N PRO A 196 14.08 -6.27 -1.70
CA PRO A 196 14.15 -4.91 -2.23
C PRO A 196 15.47 -4.24 -1.84
N THR A 197 16.12 -3.61 -2.82
CA THR A 197 17.39 -2.91 -2.68
C THR A 197 17.38 -1.60 -3.47
N LEU A 198 18.43 -0.80 -3.35
CA LEU A 198 18.64 0.36 -4.22
C LEU A 198 18.79 -0.04 -5.69
N GLU A 199 19.37 -1.21 -5.96
CA GLU A 199 19.52 -1.73 -7.32
C GLU A 199 18.16 -2.07 -7.93
N THR A 200 17.30 -2.82 -7.20
CA THR A 200 15.94 -3.12 -7.66
C THR A 200 15.10 -1.87 -7.84
N SER A 201 15.27 -0.85 -6.98
CA SER A 201 14.67 0.46 -7.14
C SER A 201 15.12 1.14 -8.44
N ASN A 202 16.42 1.10 -8.75
CA ASN A 202 16.96 1.68 -9.99
C ASN A 202 16.46 0.95 -11.25
N ILE A 203 16.35 -0.39 -11.20
CA ILE A 203 15.75 -1.18 -12.29
C ILE A 203 14.31 -0.71 -12.51
N MET A 204 13.50 -0.66 -11.46
CA MET A 204 12.10 -0.20 -11.53
C MET A 204 12.00 1.23 -12.08
N MET A 205 12.81 2.17 -11.58
CA MET A 205 12.79 3.57 -12.03
C MET A 205 13.14 3.73 -13.51
N LYS A 206 14.00 2.86 -14.06
CA LYS A 206 14.44 2.94 -15.47
C LYS A 206 13.64 2.06 -16.42
N HIS A 207 12.84 1.13 -15.91
CA HIS A 207 12.15 0.15 -16.74
C HIS A 207 11.13 0.79 -17.67
N LYS A 208 11.15 0.42 -18.96
CA LYS A 208 10.30 1.02 -20.01
C LYS A 208 8.79 0.91 -19.75
N ASP A 209 8.36 -0.16 -19.11
CA ASP A 209 6.95 -0.45 -18.84
C ASP A 209 6.45 0.20 -17.53
N ILE A 210 7.29 0.88 -16.78
CA ILE A 210 6.90 1.73 -15.64
C ILE A 210 6.66 3.15 -16.16
N HIS A 211 5.42 3.64 -16.09
CA HIS A 211 5.03 4.92 -16.68
C HIS A 211 4.92 6.08 -15.67
N LEU A 212 4.74 5.75 -14.40
CA LEU A 212 4.66 6.69 -13.28
C LEU A 212 5.37 6.07 -12.08
N ILE A 213 6.01 6.89 -11.27
CA ILE A 213 6.61 6.46 -10.01
C ILE A 213 6.01 7.28 -8.87
N ALA A 214 5.44 6.60 -7.87
CA ALA A 214 5.01 7.20 -6.62
C ALA A 214 6.04 6.88 -5.53
N ALA A 215 6.67 7.90 -4.96
CA ALA A 215 7.65 7.73 -3.90
C ALA A 215 7.19 8.39 -2.62
N THR A 216 7.13 7.60 -1.55
CA THR A 216 6.90 8.10 -0.19
C THR A 216 8.11 7.73 0.66
N GLY A 217 8.84 8.74 1.14
CA GLY A 217 10.05 8.47 1.91
C GLY A 217 10.92 9.70 2.13
N GLY A 218 12.19 9.46 2.43
CA GLY A 218 13.13 10.54 2.70
C GLY A 218 13.46 11.41 1.47
N PRO A 219 14.03 12.62 1.68
CA PRO A 219 14.32 13.57 0.60
C PRO A 219 15.17 13.00 -0.54
N GLY A 220 16.12 12.10 -0.23
CA GLY A 220 16.99 11.47 -1.22
C GLY A 220 16.23 10.59 -2.21
N VAL A 221 15.24 9.83 -1.73
CA VAL A 221 14.39 8.98 -2.59
C VAL A 221 13.51 9.84 -3.50
N VAL A 222 12.90 10.89 -2.93
CA VAL A 222 12.07 11.83 -3.69
C VAL A 222 12.89 12.52 -4.79
N THR A 223 14.08 13.00 -4.46
CA THR A 223 15.00 13.62 -5.45
C THR A 223 15.38 12.63 -6.55
N ALA A 224 15.70 11.37 -6.21
CA ALA A 224 16.04 10.35 -7.19
C ALA A 224 14.88 10.08 -8.16
N VAL A 225 13.65 9.99 -7.65
CA VAL A 225 12.46 9.79 -8.48
C VAL A 225 12.18 10.98 -9.39
N LEU A 226 12.22 12.20 -8.87
CA LEU A 226 12.00 13.42 -9.66
C LEU A 226 13.11 13.63 -10.73
N SER A 227 14.31 13.12 -10.48
CA SER A 227 15.44 13.18 -11.42
C SER A 227 15.53 11.98 -12.36
N SER A 228 14.63 10.99 -12.26
CA SER A 228 14.67 9.75 -13.05
C SER A 228 14.34 9.93 -14.53
N GLY A 229 13.80 11.08 -14.91
CA GLY A 229 13.28 11.34 -16.27
C GLY A 229 11.89 10.77 -16.53
N LYS A 230 11.26 10.12 -15.53
CA LYS A 230 9.88 9.65 -15.59
C LYS A 230 8.93 10.61 -14.88
N ARG A 231 7.63 10.44 -15.11
CA ARG A 231 6.63 11.11 -14.28
C ARG A 231 6.77 10.60 -12.85
N GLY A 232 6.92 11.52 -11.90
CA GLY A 232 7.10 11.21 -10.50
C GLY A 232 6.14 11.98 -9.61
N ILE A 233 5.58 11.28 -8.63
CA ILE A 233 4.86 11.88 -7.49
C ILE A 233 5.72 11.59 -6.27
N GLY A 234 6.29 12.63 -5.67
CA GLY A 234 7.17 12.52 -4.51
C GLY A 234 6.51 13.12 -3.27
N ALA A 235 6.32 12.29 -2.23
CA ALA A 235 5.91 12.73 -0.90
C ALA A 235 7.10 12.57 0.06
N GLY A 236 7.69 13.70 0.46
CA GLY A 236 8.76 13.78 1.44
C GLY A 236 8.27 13.66 2.88
N ALA A 237 9.17 13.90 3.84
CA ALA A 237 8.85 13.94 5.24
C ALA A 237 7.83 15.06 5.53
N GLY A 238 6.81 14.74 6.33
CA GLY A 238 5.88 15.73 6.84
C GLY A 238 6.58 16.74 7.74
N ASN A 239 6.16 17.98 7.69
CA ASN A 239 6.62 19.04 8.57
C ASN A 239 5.41 19.91 8.96
N PRO A 240 4.52 19.40 9.83
CA PRO A 240 3.32 20.12 10.22
C PRO A 240 3.69 21.34 11.06
N PRO A 241 3.33 22.57 10.65
CA PRO A 241 3.56 23.75 11.47
C PRO A 241 2.55 23.80 12.62
N ALA A 242 2.99 24.18 13.81
CA ALA A 242 2.14 24.47 14.94
C ALA A 242 2.25 25.98 15.29
N LEU A 243 1.10 26.68 15.27
CA LEU A 243 1.02 28.07 15.66
C LEU A 243 0.34 28.18 17.03
N VAL A 244 1.05 28.73 18.00
CA VAL A 244 0.51 29.00 19.34
C VAL A 244 0.51 30.50 19.53
N ASP A 245 -0.66 31.11 19.66
CA ASP A 245 -0.77 32.53 19.94
C ASP A 245 -0.87 32.83 21.45
N ASP A 246 -0.84 34.10 21.84
CA ASP A 246 -0.81 34.55 23.22
C ASP A 246 -2.13 34.34 24.00
N THR A 247 -3.22 33.97 23.28
CA THR A 247 -4.53 33.63 23.89
C THR A 247 -4.69 32.14 24.17
N ALA A 248 -3.73 31.31 23.72
CA ALA A 248 -3.80 29.85 23.86
C ALA A 248 -3.58 29.40 25.31
N ASP A 249 -4.21 28.28 25.70
CA ASP A 249 -3.81 27.52 26.89
C ASP A 249 -2.48 26.84 26.62
N ILE A 250 -1.42 27.37 27.20
CA ILE A 250 -0.02 26.91 26.96
C ILE A 250 0.19 25.44 27.35
N ARG A 251 -0.45 24.94 28.41
CA ARG A 251 -0.32 23.53 28.81
C ARG A 251 -0.99 22.60 27.83
N LYS A 252 -2.20 22.96 27.41
CA LYS A 252 -2.93 22.20 26.38
C LYS A 252 -2.20 22.23 25.05
N ALA A 253 -1.72 23.38 24.62
CA ALA A 253 -0.96 23.52 23.36
C ALA A 253 0.32 22.67 23.38
N ALA A 254 1.07 22.68 24.49
CA ALA A 254 2.26 21.85 24.63
C ALA A 254 1.92 20.34 24.56
N GLN A 255 0.84 19.92 25.21
CA GLN A 255 0.37 18.54 25.17
C GLN A 255 -0.08 18.12 23.77
N ASP A 256 -0.83 18.96 23.07
CA ASP A 256 -1.31 18.71 21.72
C ASP A 256 -0.14 18.60 20.73
N ILE A 257 0.90 19.46 20.85
CA ILE A 257 2.11 19.40 20.00
C ILE A 257 2.92 18.12 20.23
N VAL A 258 3.00 17.65 21.48
CA VAL A 258 3.75 16.43 21.82
C VAL A 258 3.00 15.18 21.38
N ASN A 259 1.67 15.21 21.38
CA ASN A 259 0.82 14.08 21.00
C ASN A 259 0.54 13.99 19.50
N GLY A 260 0.66 15.08 18.76
CA GLY A 260 0.46 15.18 17.30
C GLY A 260 1.71 14.95 16.53
#